data_2288fddf6baea5bc8a046845406659aa
#
_entry.id   2288fddf6baea5bc8a046845406659aa
#
_cell.length_a   1.000
_cell.length_b   1.000
_cell.length_c   1.000
_cell.angle_alpha   90.00
_cell.angle_beta   90.00
_cell.angle_gamma   90.00
#
_symmetry.space_group_name_H-M   'P 1'
#
loop_
_entity.id
_entity.type
_entity.pdbx_description
1 polymer ?
#
loop_
_entity_poly.entity_id
_entity_poly.type
_entity_poly.pdbx_seq_one_letter_code
_entity_poly.pdbx_strand_id
1 'polypeptide(L)'
;MSRHDELIRLRHMRDFTAEAIAISNGKERDDLTTDRLLELALIRLMEVIGEAAGRISSDTRAQLPDIPWSDVVAMRNRLIHGYDSVDHDILWDTITHDLPPLLRAVDQLIQQLSEE
;
A
#
# COMPACT_ATOMS: atom_id res chain seq x y z
N MET A 1 6.33 -20.65 -5.81
CA MET A 1 6.25 -20.00 -4.48
C MET A 1 5.21 -20.71 -3.64
N SER A 2 5.51 -21.00 -2.38
CA SER A 2 4.58 -21.73 -1.52
C SER A 2 3.46 -20.81 -1.00
N ARG A 3 2.34 -21.44 -0.57
CA ARG A 3 1.25 -20.70 0.10
C ARG A 3 1.77 -19.97 1.35
N HIS A 4 2.68 -20.60 2.09
CA HIS A 4 3.27 -19.98 3.28
C HIS A 4 3.99 -18.67 2.94
N ASP A 5 4.79 -18.68 1.88
CA ASP A 5 5.50 -17.47 1.43
C ASP A 5 4.54 -16.40 0.95
N GLU A 6 3.47 -16.78 0.23
CA GLU A 6 2.43 -15.86 -0.21
C GLU A 6 1.74 -15.21 0.99
N LEU A 7 1.39 -15.99 2.01
CA LEU A 7 0.76 -15.45 3.22
C LEU A 7 1.65 -14.45 3.93
N ILE A 8 2.95 -14.71 4.01
CA ILE A 8 3.89 -13.76 4.63
C ILE A 8 3.87 -12.42 3.88
N ARG A 9 3.92 -12.47 2.57
CA ARG A 9 3.93 -11.25 1.74
C ARG A 9 2.63 -10.49 1.80
N LEU A 10 1.50 -11.20 1.80
CA LEU A 10 0.19 -10.59 1.95
C LEU A 10 0.06 -9.92 3.33
N ARG A 11 0.58 -10.56 4.37
CA ARG A 11 0.56 -9.99 5.73
C ARG A 11 1.43 -8.74 5.81
N HIS A 12 2.60 -8.73 5.17
CA HIS A 12 3.42 -7.52 5.09
C HIS A 12 2.67 -6.40 4.41
N MET A 13 2.06 -6.68 3.26
CA MET A 13 1.28 -5.70 2.52
C MET A 13 0.13 -5.16 3.36
N ARG A 14 -0.61 -6.06 4.03
CA ARG A 14 -1.71 -5.67 4.92
C ARG A 14 -1.22 -4.76 6.05
N ASP A 15 -0.15 -5.16 6.73
CA ASP A 15 0.34 -4.45 7.91
C ASP A 15 0.85 -3.06 7.55
N PHE A 16 1.60 -2.92 6.45
CA PHE A 16 2.07 -1.62 5.98
C PHE A 16 0.90 -0.73 5.52
N THR A 17 -0.10 -1.32 4.86
CA THR A 17 -1.28 -0.58 4.43
C THR A 17 -2.07 -0.07 5.64
N ALA A 18 -2.29 -0.92 6.64
CA ALA A 18 -2.97 -0.55 7.88
C ALA A 18 -2.21 0.54 8.62
N GLU A 19 -0.88 0.45 8.67
CA GLU A 19 -0.04 1.46 9.32
C GLU A 19 -0.15 2.82 8.63
N ALA A 20 -0.12 2.85 7.30
CA ALA A 20 -0.27 4.10 6.54
C ALA A 20 -1.62 4.76 6.83
N ILE A 21 -2.69 3.97 6.87
CA ILE A 21 -4.03 4.46 7.19
C ILE A 21 -4.06 5.00 8.63
N ALA A 22 -3.48 4.27 9.57
CA ALA A 22 -3.49 4.64 10.99
C ALA A 22 -2.76 5.96 11.25
N ILE A 23 -1.55 6.13 10.69
CA ILE A 23 -0.78 7.36 10.95
C ILE A 23 -1.35 8.58 10.22
N SER A 24 -2.14 8.37 9.16
CA SER A 24 -2.80 9.47 8.45
C SER A 24 -4.17 9.81 9.05
N ASN A 25 -4.68 9.01 9.97
CA ASN A 25 -5.99 9.23 10.57
C ASN A 25 -6.03 10.54 11.34
N GLY A 26 -7.06 11.36 11.09
CA GLY A 26 -7.20 12.67 11.72
C GLY A 26 -6.29 13.74 11.12
N LYS A 27 -5.53 13.43 10.10
CA LYS A 27 -4.67 14.38 9.39
C LYS A 27 -5.36 14.89 8.13
N GLU A 28 -4.82 15.97 7.60
CA GLU A 28 -5.29 16.59 6.36
C GLU A 28 -4.14 16.65 5.35
N ARG A 29 -4.48 16.85 4.09
CA ARG A 29 -3.48 16.92 3.01
C ARG A 29 -2.37 17.93 3.32
N ASP A 30 -2.73 19.11 3.85
CA ASP A 30 -1.73 20.16 4.12
C ASP A 30 -0.76 19.79 5.23
N ASP A 31 -1.08 18.81 6.07
CA ASP A 31 -0.15 18.29 7.07
C ASP A 31 1.09 17.68 6.43
N LEU A 32 0.98 17.19 5.18
CA LEU A 32 2.15 16.67 4.45
C LEU A 32 3.20 17.78 4.20
N THR A 33 2.76 19.02 4.07
CA THR A 33 3.65 20.16 3.87
C THR A 33 4.30 20.62 5.17
N THR A 34 3.56 20.56 6.28
CA THR A 34 3.98 21.11 7.57
C THR A 34 4.62 20.08 8.51
N ASP A 35 4.35 18.80 8.31
CA ASP A 35 4.86 17.71 9.15
C ASP A 35 5.79 16.82 8.33
N ARG A 36 7.09 17.10 8.39
CA ARG A 36 8.10 16.37 7.63
C ARG A 36 8.16 14.90 8.01
N LEU A 37 7.98 14.56 9.28
CA LEU A 37 8.02 13.16 9.72
C LEU A 37 6.84 12.39 9.15
N LEU A 38 5.66 12.99 9.11
CA LEU A 38 4.49 12.38 8.50
C LEU A 38 4.73 12.12 7.01
N GLU A 39 5.23 13.11 6.30
CA GLU A 39 5.54 12.99 4.87
C GLU A 39 6.52 11.85 4.61
N LEU A 40 7.63 11.83 5.33
CA LEU A 40 8.67 10.80 5.15
C LEU A 40 8.15 9.41 5.47
N ALA A 41 7.37 9.27 6.55
CA ALA A 41 6.81 8.00 6.96
C ALA A 41 5.84 7.46 5.90
N LEU A 42 4.95 8.31 5.39
CA LEU A 42 3.97 7.89 4.39
C LEU A 42 4.62 7.53 3.06
N ILE A 43 5.64 8.27 2.63
CA ILE A 43 6.40 7.95 1.42
C ILE A 43 7.04 6.56 1.56
N ARG A 44 7.70 6.31 2.68
CA ARG A 44 8.35 5.00 2.89
C ARG A 44 7.33 3.86 2.92
N LEU A 45 6.18 4.07 3.56
CA LEU A 45 5.13 3.05 3.58
C LEU A 45 4.60 2.77 2.16
N MET A 46 4.42 3.80 1.33
CA MET A 46 4.02 3.60 -0.06
C MET A 46 5.05 2.76 -0.83
N GLU A 47 6.34 3.01 -0.60
CA GLU A 47 7.39 2.24 -1.25
C GLU A 47 7.34 0.76 -0.84
N VAL A 48 7.22 0.47 0.45
CA VAL A 48 7.24 -0.93 0.93
C VAL A 48 5.94 -1.66 0.58
N ILE A 49 4.79 -0.97 0.51
CA ILE A 49 3.55 -1.56 0.01
C ILE A 49 3.73 -1.99 -1.45
N GLY A 50 4.32 -1.13 -2.27
CA GLY A 50 4.60 -1.44 -3.67
C GLY A 50 5.58 -2.60 -3.83
N GLU A 51 6.62 -2.66 -3.01
CA GLU A 51 7.58 -3.77 -3.02
C GLU A 51 6.91 -5.09 -2.61
N ALA A 52 6.09 -5.07 -1.57
CA ALA A 52 5.37 -6.27 -1.14
C ALA A 52 4.40 -6.74 -2.23
N ALA A 53 3.65 -5.82 -2.83
CA ALA A 53 2.74 -6.14 -3.93
C ALA A 53 3.48 -6.75 -5.12
N GLY A 54 4.68 -6.24 -5.43
CA GLY A 54 5.48 -6.74 -6.54
C GLY A 54 5.94 -8.19 -6.36
N ARG A 55 5.93 -8.68 -5.13
CA ARG A 55 6.35 -10.06 -4.81
C ARG A 55 5.18 -11.03 -4.71
N ILE A 56 3.95 -10.55 -4.81
CA ILE A 56 2.77 -11.42 -4.85
C ILE A 56 2.71 -12.10 -6.22
N SER A 57 2.44 -13.42 -6.23
CA SER A 57 2.40 -14.18 -7.48
C SER A 57 1.23 -13.77 -8.37
N SER A 58 1.36 -14.03 -9.67
CA SER A 58 0.29 -13.73 -10.62
C SER A 58 -0.99 -14.53 -10.34
N ASP A 59 -0.86 -15.76 -9.83
CA ASP A 59 -2.01 -16.57 -9.46
C ASP A 59 -2.80 -15.94 -8.31
N THR A 60 -2.09 -15.44 -7.30
CA THR A 60 -2.73 -14.76 -6.17
C THR A 60 -3.36 -13.44 -6.59
N ARG A 61 -2.67 -12.66 -7.43
CA ARG A 61 -3.21 -11.40 -7.96
C ARG A 61 -4.51 -11.63 -8.73
N ALA A 62 -4.60 -12.74 -9.46
CA ALA A 62 -5.78 -13.08 -10.23
C ALA A 62 -7.01 -13.31 -9.35
N GLN A 63 -6.83 -13.63 -8.07
CA GLN A 63 -7.93 -13.78 -7.11
C GLN A 63 -8.49 -12.45 -6.65
N LEU A 64 -7.78 -11.35 -6.87
CA LEU A 64 -8.20 -10.00 -6.51
C LEU A 64 -8.11 -9.09 -7.74
N PRO A 65 -8.93 -9.35 -8.79
CA PRO A 65 -8.80 -8.62 -10.05
C PRO A 65 -9.19 -7.14 -9.96
N ASP A 66 -9.94 -6.75 -8.94
CA ASP A 66 -10.36 -5.35 -8.76
C ASP A 66 -9.24 -4.47 -8.17
N ILE A 67 -8.18 -5.07 -7.65
CA ILE A 67 -7.02 -4.31 -7.19
C ILE A 67 -6.19 -3.92 -8.42
N PRO A 68 -5.87 -2.62 -8.60
CA PRO A 68 -5.01 -2.17 -9.69
C PRO A 68 -3.53 -2.49 -9.39
N TRP A 69 -3.14 -3.76 -9.51
CA TRP A 69 -1.83 -4.25 -9.10
C TRP A 69 -0.67 -3.51 -9.72
N SER A 70 -0.73 -3.19 -11.02
CA SER A 70 0.37 -2.47 -11.67
C SER A 70 0.53 -1.05 -11.10
N ASP A 71 -0.58 -0.40 -10.75
CA ASP A 71 -0.53 0.93 -10.11
C ASP A 71 0.04 0.83 -8.70
N VAL A 72 -0.33 -0.19 -7.94
CA VAL A 72 0.19 -0.41 -6.58
C VAL A 72 1.69 -0.65 -6.62
N VAL A 73 2.15 -1.53 -7.51
CA VAL A 73 3.59 -1.82 -7.68
C VAL A 73 4.35 -0.57 -8.13
N ALA A 74 3.77 0.22 -9.03
CA ALA A 74 4.41 1.42 -9.57
C ALA A 74 4.21 2.67 -8.69
N MET A 75 3.63 2.52 -7.51
CA MET A 75 3.22 3.64 -6.65
C MET A 75 4.36 4.62 -6.39
N ARG A 76 5.56 4.11 -6.11
CA ARG A 76 6.73 4.96 -5.87
C ARG A 76 7.00 5.88 -7.07
N ASN A 77 6.95 5.34 -8.28
CA ASN A 77 7.23 6.12 -9.49
C ASN A 77 6.15 7.16 -9.78
N ARG A 78 4.91 6.91 -9.33
CA ARG A 78 3.82 7.87 -9.48
C ARG A 78 3.95 9.05 -8.52
N LEU A 79 4.51 8.81 -7.34
CA LEU A 79 4.60 9.81 -6.28
C LEU A 79 5.82 10.71 -6.41
N ILE A 80 6.96 10.17 -6.84
CA ILE A 80 8.24 10.84 -6.76
C ILE A 80 8.63 11.44 -8.11
N HIS A 81 8.78 12.77 -8.13
CA HIS A 81 9.22 13.53 -9.30
C HIS A 81 10.65 14.04 -9.06
N GLY A 82 11.61 13.10 -9.02
CA GLY A 82 12.98 13.41 -8.63
C GLY A 82 13.21 13.08 -7.16
N TYR A 83 14.44 13.27 -6.67
CA TYR A 83 14.80 12.84 -5.32
C TYR A 83 14.23 13.73 -4.21
N ASP A 84 13.84 14.94 -4.51
CA ASP A 84 13.40 15.93 -3.54
C ASP A 84 11.95 16.39 -3.72
N SER A 85 11.22 15.80 -4.65
CA SER A 85 9.88 16.25 -5.00
C SER A 85 8.89 15.10 -4.99
N VAL A 86 7.83 15.25 -4.20
CA VAL A 86 6.75 14.28 -4.05
C VAL A 86 5.42 14.96 -4.35
N ASP A 87 4.57 14.31 -5.13
CA ASP A 87 3.24 14.80 -5.42
C ASP A 87 2.32 14.53 -4.23
N HIS A 88 2.05 15.56 -3.43
CA HIS A 88 1.20 15.43 -2.24
C HIS A 88 -0.25 15.11 -2.58
N ASP A 89 -0.76 15.57 -3.72
CA ASP A 89 -2.12 15.26 -4.15
C ASP A 89 -2.27 13.77 -4.43
N ILE A 90 -1.35 13.20 -5.18
CA ILE A 90 -1.35 11.78 -5.48
C ILE A 90 -1.17 10.96 -4.19
N LEU A 91 -0.22 11.36 -3.34
CA LEU A 91 0.02 10.67 -2.08
C LEU A 91 -1.24 10.65 -1.21
N TRP A 92 -1.86 11.81 -1.03
CA TRP A 92 -3.05 11.93 -0.15
C TRP A 92 -4.25 11.19 -0.73
N ASP A 93 -4.50 11.30 -2.04
CA ASP A 93 -5.58 10.57 -2.70
C ASP A 93 -5.40 9.06 -2.57
N THR A 94 -4.18 8.58 -2.75
CA THR A 94 -3.89 7.15 -2.62
C THR A 94 -4.20 6.66 -1.21
N ILE A 95 -3.74 7.38 -0.19
CA ILE A 95 -3.94 6.97 1.20
C ILE A 95 -5.43 7.00 1.58
N THR A 96 -6.15 8.04 1.16
CA THR A 96 -7.53 8.23 1.60
C THR A 96 -8.54 7.42 0.79
N HIS A 97 -8.29 7.20 -0.49
CA HIS A 97 -9.26 6.54 -1.38
C HIS A 97 -8.86 5.12 -1.80
N ASP A 98 -7.58 4.87 -2.03
CA ASP A 98 -7.14 3.58 -2.57
C ASP A 98 -6.75 2.56 -1.50
N LEU A 99 -6.13 3.00 -0.41
CA LEU A 99 -5.65 2.09 0.62
C LEU A 99 -6.78 1.40 1.41
N PRO A 100 -7.86 2.07 1.82
CA PRO A 100 -8.92 1.38 2.57
C PRO A 100 -9.53 0.18 1.82
N PRO A 101 -9.93 0.29 0.54
CA PRO A 101 -10.42 -0.90 -0.17
C PRO A 101 -9.33 -1.96 -0.39
N LEU A 102 -8.08 -1.53 -0.59
CA LEU A 102 -6.96 -2.46 -0.72
C LEU A 102 -6.79 -3.28 0.57
N LEU A 103 -6.82 -2.60 1.72
CA LEU A 103 -6.69 -3.28 3.02
C LEU A 103 -7.79 -4.32 3.21
N ARG A 104 -9.04 -3.97 2.92
CA ARG A 104 -10.16 -4.90 3.07
C ARG A 104 -10.00 -6.13 2.17
N ALA A 105 -9.61 -5.91 0.91
CA ALA A 105 -9.46 -7.01 -0.05
C ALA A 105 -8.31 -7.95 0.33
N VAL A 106 -7.17 -7.40 0.73
CA VAL A 106 -6.00 -8.20 1.12
C VAL A 106 -6.29 -8.96 2.41
N ASP A 107 -6.91 -8.32 3.38
CA ASP A 107 -7.25 -8.96 4.65
C ASP A 107 -8.23 -10.13 4.45
N GLN A 108 -9.21 -9.96 3.58
CA GLN A 108 -10.16 -11.01 3.24
C GLN A 108 -9.46 -12.19 2.57
N LEU A 109 -8.54 -11.94 1.64
CA LEU A 109 -7.78 -13.00 1.00
C LEU A 109 -6.91 -13.76 1.99
N ILE A 110 -6.26 -13.06 2.91
CA ILE A 110 -5.47 -13.69 3.98
C ILE A 110 -6.33 -14.65 4.79
N GLN A 111 -7.52 -14.24 5.16
CA GLN A 111 -8.44 -15.08 5.91
C GLN A 111 -8.82 -16.33 5.12
N GLN A 112 -9.15 -16.19 3.84
CA GLN A 112 -9.49 -17.32 2.98
C GLN A 112 -8.33 -18.33 2.87
N LEU A 113 -7.12 -17.82 2.64
CA LEU A 113 -5.95 -18.69 2.49
C LEU A 113 -5.55 -19.35 3.82
N SER A 114 -5.80 -18.69 4.94
CA SER A 114 -5.48 -19.24 6.27
C SER A 114 -6.44 -20.35 6.69
N GLU A 115 -7.65 -20.36 6.15
CA GLU A 115 -8.67 -21.37 6.45
C GLU A 115 -8.49 -22.66 5.65
N GLU A 116 -7.70 -22.60 4.59
CA GLU A 116 -7.38 -23.80 3.79
C GLU A 116 -6.35 -24.68 4.53
#